data_8779f5c54439f32f0d25abced3ca7187
#
_entry.id   8779f5c54439f32f0d25abced3ca7187
#
_cell.length_a   1.000
_cell.length_b   1.000
_cell.length_c   1.000
_cell.angle_alpha   90.00
_cell.angle_beta   90.00
_cell.angle_gamma   90.00
#
_symmetry.space_group_name_H-M   'P 1'
#
loop_
_entity.id
_entity.type
_entity.pdbx_description
1 polymer ?
#
loop_
_entity_poly.entity_id
_entity_poly.type
_entity_poly.pdbx_seq_one_letter_code
_entity_poly.pdbx_strand_id
1 'polypeptide(L)'
;MNYNLLIFGAGQLGLLLIEESIKLKDYINKIYVYTNNDENCCKYVGYDYIEIIVNSYNNSSKINQIANICDFITYEFESFPLDVFSENNKKKIFPSLNILQIIQDKYTQKQFMSKNNVIVPNYSIVNTYSDILDFIKIYDFPVFIKNRKGSFDGRGNHLIKNIKDLEKFIDVKPDIFLIEQFINFDKEVSIIGCKNSKNEFVYYDTVENKHKNSILVETIFPDNNLNTNTKNKIIGIFSRIIDLFDTRGIICIEFFIHNDDVYYNECCLRVHNSGHYTLNSSYTSQFENHLRSVMNLNLGYTKNHFSGHFYNIISELQTEEDLRKKIEFKTNKTYIKYYNKKPIGVRKIGHIVIED
;
A
#
# COMPACT_ATOMS: atom_id res chain seq x y z
N MET A 1 5.96 22.35 -19.66
CA MET A 1 7.15 22.05 -18.82
C MET A 1 7.23 20.54 -18.70
N ASN A 2 8.41 19.98 -18.95
CA ASN A 2 8.62 18.54 -18.83
C ASN A 2 9.49 18.29 -17.60
N TYR A 3 9.04 17.38 -16.73
CA TYR A 3 9.64 17.14 -15.41
C TYR A 3 10.59 15.94 -15.43
N ASN A 4 11.64 16.03 -14.60
CA ASN A 4 12.46 14.88 -14.21
C ASN A 4 11.91 14.31 -12.92
N LEU A 5 11.66 12.99 -12.88
CA LEU A 5 11.16 12.30 -11.71
C LEU A 5 12.21 11.29 -11.21
N LEU A 6 12.24 11.10 -9.88
CA LEU A 6 12.90 9.95 -9.25
C LEU A 6 11.86 9.05 -8.64
N ILE A 7 11.82 7.78 -9.04
CA ILE A 7 11.05 6.71 -8.38
C ILE A 7 12.04 5.88 -7.55
N PHE A 8 11.82 5.85 -6.25
CA PHE A 8 12.64 5.09 -5.31
C PHE A 8 12.05 3.71 -5.10
N GLY A 9 12.68 2.72 -5.73
CA GLY A 9 12.21 1.32 -5.82
C GLY A 9 11.89 0.89 -7.26
N ALA A 10 12.19 -0.38 -7.57
CA ALA A 10 11.97 -0.99 -8.90
C ALA A 10 11.27 -2.36 -8.77
N GLY A 11 10.37 -2.49 -7.82
CA GLY A 11 9.51 -3.65 -7.64
C GLY A 11 8.29 -3.58 -8.56
N GLN A 12 7.25 -4.36 -8.24
CA GLN A 12 6.03 -4.39 -9.06
C GLN A 12 5.29 -3.05 -9.10
N LEU A 13 5.31 -2.29 -8.02
CA LEU A 13 4.62 -0.99 -7.96
C LEU A 13 5.38 0.05 -8.79
N GLY A 14 6.72 0.05 -8.70
CA GLY A 14 7.58 0.86 -9.55
C GLY A 14 7.41 0.55 -11.04
N LEU A 15 7.33 -0.74 -11.41
CA LEU A 15 7.03 -1.17 -12.78
C LEU A 15 5.71 -0.58 -13.28
N LEU A 16 4.63 -0.72 -12.49
CA LEU A 16 3.31 -0.24 -12.90
C LEU A 16 3.22 1.30 -12.95
N LEU A 17 3.98 2.02 -12.09
CA LEU A 17 4.13 3.47 -12.21
C LEU A 17 4.81 3.87 -13.52
N ILE A 18 5.89 3.17 -13.91
CA ILE A 18 6.59 3.45 -15.16
C ILE A 18 5.70 3.16 -16.37
N GLU A 19 4.99 2.05 -16.38
CA GLU A 19 4.11 1.68 -17.49
C GLU A 19 2.98 2.72 -17.67
N GLU A 20 2.38 3.17 -16.57
CA GLU A 20 1.34 4.20 -16.62
C GLU A 20 1.89 5.60 -16.95
N SER A 21 3.18 5.84 -16.76
CA SER A 21 3.81 7.12 -17.12
C SER A 21 3.72 7.45 -18.61
N ILE A 22 3.54 6.46 -19.48
CA ILE A 22 3.37 6.66 -20.93
C ILE A 22 2.18 7.58 -21.26
N LYS A 23 1.13 7.53 -20.45
CA LYS A 23 -0.05 8.40 -20.59
C LYS A 23 0.23 9.86 -20.28
N LEU A 24 1.37 10.12 -19.61
CA LEU A 24 1.80 11.43 -19.16
C LEU A 24 3.13 11.86 -19.81
N LYS A 25 3.53 11.20 -20.92
CA LYS A 25 4.82 11.41 -21.58
C LYS A 25 5.06 12.89 -21.96
N ASP A 26 4.02 13.62 -22.32
CA ASP A 26 4.13 15.04 -22.69
C ASP A 26 4.54 15.95 -21.51
N TYR A 27 4.42 15.46 -20.29
CA TYR A 27 4.82 16.16 -19.05
C TYR A 27 6.14 15.65 -18.48
N ILE A 28 6.71 14.59 -19.06
CA ILE A 28 7.88 13.90 -18.51
C ILE A 28 9.07 14.06 -19.46
N ASN A 29 10.17 14.61 -18.95
CA ASN A 29 11.44 14.61 -19.64
C ASN A 29 12.20 13.30 -19.37
N LYS A 30 12.38 12.93 -18.10
CA LYS A 30 13.05 11.70 -17.70
C LYS A 30 12.55 11.15 -16.37
N ILE A 31 12.49 9.81 -16.26
CA ILE A 31 12.27 9.11 -15.00
C ILE A 31 13.53 8.32 -14.66
N TYR A 32 14.07 8.60 -13.49
CA TYR A 32 15.14 7.82 -12.87
C TYR A 32 14.50 6.83 -11.88
N VAL A 33 14.84 5.57 -12.01
CA VAL A 33 14.37 4.50 -11.10
C VAL A 33 15.54 4.00 -10.29
N TYR A 34 15.54 4.27 -9.00
CA TYR A 34 16.63 3.90 -8.10
C TYR A 34 16.32 2.60 -7.36
N THR A 35 17.21 1.62 -7.44
CA THR A 35 17.04 0.31 -6.80
C THR A 35 18.37 -0.26 -6.33
N ASN A 36 18.35 -1.14 -5.34
CA ASN A 36 19.52 -1.91 -4.91
C ASN A 36 19.58 -3.33 -5.51
N ASN A 37 18.69 -3.65 -6.46
CA ASN A 37 18.56 -4.98 -7.01
C ASN A 37 18.70 -4.96 -8.55
N ASP A 38 19.68 -5.68 -9.08
CA ASP A 38 19.89 -5.87 -10.52
C ASP A 38 18.76 -6.67 -11.18
N GLU A 39 18.19 -7.62 -10.46
CA GLU A 39 17.06 -8.44 -10.90
C GLU A 39 15.73 -7.80 -10.46
N ASN A 40 15.46 -6.60 -11.00
CA ASN A 40 14.28 -5.82 -10.66
C ASN A 40 13.16 -5.92 -11.71
N CYS A 41 11.95 -5.53 -11.35
CA CYS A 41 10.79 -5.62 -12.24
C CYS A 41 10.89 -4.69 -13.46
N CYS A 42 11.61 -3.58 -13.33
CA CYS A 42 11.70 -2.52 -14.35
C CYS A 42 12.77 -2.79 -15.41
N LYS A 43 13.62 -3.79 -15.21
CA LYS A 43 14.82 -4.10 -16.04
C LYS A 43 14.56 -4.15 -17.56
N TYR A 44 13.36 -4.56 -17.97
CA TYR A 44 13.02 -4.76 -19.38
C TYR A 44 12.07 -3.71 -19.94
N VAL A 45 11.85 -2.60 -19.22
CA VAL A 45 11.04 -1.48 -19.73
C VAL A 45 11.87 -0.69 -20.74
N GLY A 46 11.46 -0.72 -22.01
CA GLY A 46 12.22 -0.17 -23.15
C GLY A 46 11.87 1.28 -23.48
N TYR A 47 11.40 2.12 -22.55
CA TYR A 47 11.11 3.51 -22.82
C TYR A 47 12.39 4.36 -22.79
N ASP A 48 12.60 5.20 -23.82
CA ASP A 48 13.79 6.04 -24.00
C ASP A 48 14.01 7.10 -22.90
N TYR A 49 12.92 7.47 -22.21
CA TYR A 49 12.92 8.43 -21.09
C TYR A 49 13.06 7.77 -19.71
N ILE A 50 13.30 6.46 -19.64
CA ILE A 50 13.51 5.74 -18.37
C ILE A 50 15.00 5.41 -18.21
N GLU A 51 15.54 5.65 -17.02
CA GLU A 51 16.89 5.23 -16.63
C GLU A 51 16.87 4.50 -15.29
N ILE A 52 17.33 3.24 -15.29
CA ILE A 52 17.41 2.44 -14.07
C ILE A 52 18.80 2.56 -13.48
N ILE A 53 18.85 2.95 -12.20
CA ILE A 53 20.08 3.15 -11.45
C ILE A 53 20.15 2.09 -10.35
N VAL A 54 21.08 1.18 -10.49
CA VAL A 54 21.29 0.14 -9.48
C VAL A 54 22.41 0.57 -8.54
N ASN A 55 22.06 0.83 -7.29
CA ASN A 55 23.00 1.23 -6.25
C ASN A 55 22.38 1.02 -4.85
N SER A 56 23.21 1.00 -3.80
CA SER A 56 22.75 0.86 -2.42
C SER A 56 21.80 1.97 -1.99
N TYR A 57 20.71 1.62 -1.29
CA TYR A 57 19.81 2.58 -0.65
C TYR A 57 20.46 3.40 0.49
N ASN A 58 21.68 3.02 0.91
CA ASN A 58 22.48 3.77 1.88
C ASN A 58 23.50 4.72 1.21
N ASN A 59 23.59 4.74 -0.12
CA ASN A 59 24.52 5.63 -0.84
C ASN A 59 23.91 7.03 -0.99
N SER A 60 23.97 7.82 0.09
CA SER A 60 23.43 9.18 0.12
C SER A 60 24.03 10.08 -0.96
N SER A 61 25.32 9.96 -1.28
CA SER A 61 25.97 10.74 -2.33
C SER A 61 25.32 10.49 -3.70
N LYS A 62 25.17 9.22 -4.10
CA LYS A 62 24.56 8.85 -5.39
C LYS A 62 23.09 9.22 -5.44
N ILE A 63 22.35 8.98 -4.34
CA ILE A 63 20.93 9.34 -4.23
C ILE A 63 20.77 10.85 -4.44
N ASN A 64 21.53 11.69 -3.73
CA ASN A 64 21.42 13.13 -3.86
C ASN A 64 21.90 13.66 -5.20
N GLN A 65 22.91 13.03 -5.82
CA GLN A 65 23.33 13.37 -7.18
C GLN A 65 22.14 13.28 -8.16
N ILE A 66 21.34 12.22 -8.09
CA ILE A 66 20.17 12.06 -8.96
C ILE A 66 19.00 12.93 -8.50
N ALA A 67 18.73 12.98 -7.21
CA ALA A 67 17.65 13.80 -6.65
C ALA A 67 17.81 15.30 -6.95
N ASN A 68 19.04 15.80 -7.07
CA ASN A 68 19.31 17.20 -7.39
C ASN A 68 18.83 17.59 -8.79
N ILE A 69 18.86 16.68 -9.75
CA ILE A 69 18.42 16.92 -11.14
C ILE A 69 16.95 16.58 -11.36
N CYS A 70 16.26 16.07 -10.35
CA CYS A 70 14.83 15.74 -10.39
C CYS A 70 14.00 16.87 -9.79
N ASP A 71 12.82 17.11 -10.38
CA ASP A 71 11.82 18.06 -9.89
C ASP A 71 10.99 17.45 -8.78
N PHE A 72 10.66 16.16 -8.92
CA PHE A 72 9.84 15.40 -7.98
C PHE A 72 10.45 14.04 -7.69
N ILE A 73 10.20 13.54 -6.48
CA ILE A 73 10.66 12.24 -5.99
C ILE A 73 9.45 11.51 -5.43
N THR A 74 9.29 10.26 -5.79
CA THR A 74 8.30 9.35 -5.19
C THR A 74 8.89 7.98 -4.90
N TYR A 75 8.15 7.12 -4.22
CA TYR A 75 8.63 5.82 -3.79
C TYR A 75 7.54 4.75 -3.95
N GLU A 76 7.97 3.50 -4.13
CA GLU A 76 7.07 2.35 -4.21
C GLU A 76 6.99 1.54 -2.90
N PHE A 77 7.88 1.80 -1.94
CA PHE A 77 7.92 1.13 -0.63
C PHE A 77 8.27 2.14 0.46
N GLU A 78 7.80 1.90 1.66
CA GLU A 78 7.87 2.88 2.75
C GLU A 78 9.07 2.66 3.67
N SER A 79 9.72 1.48 3.63
CA SER A 79 10.79 1.09 4.55
C SER A 79 12.19 1.45 4.04
N PHE A 80 12.42 2.71 3.65
CA PHE A 80 13.75 3.20 3.27
C PHE A 80 14.29 4.21 4.29
N PRO A 81 15.62 4.39 4.40
CA PRO A 81 16.21 5.38 5.30
C PRO A 81 15.84 6.81 4.85
N LEU A 82 15.22 7.60 5.72
CA LEU A 82 14.76 8.96 5.36
C LEU A 82 15.89 10.00 5.38
N ASP A 83 16.95 9.71 6.10
CA ASP A 83 18.13 10.56 6.29
C ASP A 83 19.14 10.51 5.13
N VAL A 84 18.94 9.59 4.17
CA VAL A 84 19.80 9.52 2.97
C VAL A 84 19.61 10.72 2.02
N PHE A 85 18.47 11.41 2.10
CA PHE A 85 18.18 12.59 1.31
C PHE A 85 18.61 13.87 2.02
N SER A 86 19.21 14.81 1.27
CA SER A 86 19.49 16.17 1.76
C SER A 86 18.20 16.93 2.05
N GLU A 87 18.25 17.94 2.93
CA GLU A 87 17.08 18.75 3.31
C GLU A 87 16.38 19.40 2.09
N ASN A 88 17.13 19.79 1.08
CA ASN A 88 16.56 20.33 -0.16
C ASN A 88 15.81 19.26 -0.96
N ASN A 89 16.31 18.04 -1.01
CA ASN A 89 15.70 16.94 -1.75
C ASN A 89 14.50 16.35 -0.99
N LYS A 90 14.50 16.37 0.34
CA LYS A 90 13.35 15.94 1.16
C LYS A 90 12.07 16.70 0.78
N LYS A 91 12.19 17.99 0.43
CA LYS A 91 11.05 18.84 0.02
C LYS A 91 10.42 18.45 -1.32
N LYS A 92 11.11 17.65 -2.13
CA LYS A 92 10.65 17.16 -3.44
C LYS A 92 9.97 15.79 -3.33
N ILE A 93 9.99 15.15 -2.16
CA ILE A 93 9.48 13.78 -1.95
C ILE A 93 7.99 13.80 -1.66
N PHE A 94 7.24 13.03 -2.43
CA PHE A 94 5.80 12.87 -2.29
C PHE A 94 5.39 11.40 -2.43
N PRO A 95 4.53 10.91 -1.53
CA PRO A 95 4.01 11.56 -0.32
C PRO A 95 5.10 12.05 0.63
N SER A 96 4.80 13.10 1.43
CA SER A 96 5.78 13.80 2.24
C SER A 96 6.36 12.94 3.36
N LEU A 97 7.65 13.16 3.67
CA LEU A 97 8.35 12.38 4.69
C LEU A 97 7.79 12.60 6.10
N ASN A 98 7.20 13.76 6.40
CA ASN A 98 6.60 14.03 7.70
C ASN A 98 5.43 13.07 7.99
N ILE A 99 4.58 12.84 6.98
CA ILE A 99 3.48 11.89 7.13
C ILE A 99 4.00 10.46 7.05
N LEU A 100 4.99 10.20 6.19
CA LEU A 100 5.61 8.87 6.10
C LEU A 100 6.21 8.41 7.43
N GLN A 101 6.84 9.28 8.21
CA GLN A 101 7.36 8.96 9.56
C GLN A 101 6.26 8.46 10.52
N ILE A 102 5.04 9.02 10.41
CA ILE A 102 3.89 8.56 11.19
C ILE A 102 3.47 7.17 10.72
N ILE A 103 3.45 6.96 9.40
CA ILE A 103 2.92 5.73 8.78
C ILE A 103 3.91 4.57 8.86
N GLN A 104 5.21 4.82 8.90
CA GLN A 104 6.22 3.76 9.03
C GLN A 104 6.14 2.97 10.34
N ASP A 105 5.48 3.50 11.37
CA ASP A 105 5.35 2.88 12.69
C ASP A 105 3.88 2.63 13.03
N LYS A 106 3.48 1.36 13.10
CA LYS A 106 2.09 0.96 13.38
C LYS A 106 1.54 1.53 14.70
N TYR A 107 2.38 1.75 15.70
CA TYR A 107 1.96 2.37 16.95
C TYR A 107 1.64 3.85 16.76
N THR A 108 2.51 4.61 16.10
CA THR A 108 2.26 6.04 15.82
C THR A 108 1.10 6.23 14.85
N GLN A 109 0.92 5.33 13.87
CA GLN A 109 -0.26 5.29 13.01
C GLN A 109 -1.56 5.24 13.83
N LYS A 110 -1.65 4.26 14.74
CA LYS A 110 -2.86 4.07 15.56
C LYS A 110 -3.10 5.24 16.50
N GLN A 111 -2.03 5.79 17.10
CA GLN A 111 -2.14 7.00 17.91
C GLN A 111 -2.67 8.18 17.10
N PHE A 112 -2.16 8.38 15.88
CA PHE A 112 -2.63 9.45 15.00
C PHE A 112 -4.11 9.26 14.65
N MET A 113 -4.52 8.07 14.25
CA MET A 113 -5.90 7.76 13.89
C MET A 113 -6.85 7.93 15.08
N SER A 114 -6.50 7.40 16.26
CA SER A 114 -7.30 7.54 17.48
C SER A 114 -7.48 9.00 17.90
N LYS A 115 -6.40 9.81 17.87
CA LYS A 115 -6.47 11.25 18.15
C LYS A 115 -7.37 12.03 17.18
N ASN A 116 -7.60 11.50 16.00
CA ASN A 116 -8.49 12.08 14.99
C ASN A 116 -9.85 11.38 14.91
N ASN A 117 -10.30 10.78 16.02
CA ASN A 117 -11.61 10.14 16.16
C ASN A 117 -11.89 9.03 15.12
N VAL A 118 -10.87 8.25 14.78
CA VAL A 118 -11.01 7.02 14.02
C VAL A 118 -10.96 5.85 14.99
N ILE A 119 -11.94 4.96 14.94
CA ILE A 119 -11.97 3.76 15.79
C ILE A 119 -10.81 2.85 15.38
N VAL A 120 -9.95 2.53 16.33
CA VAL A 120 -8.86 1.56 16.17
C VAL A 120 -9.09 0.39 17.12
N PRO A 121 -8.66 -0.85 16.79
CA PRO A 121 -8.62 -1.92 17.77
C PRO A 121 -7.83 -1.49 19.01
N ASN A 122 -8.19 -1.93 20.19
CA ASN A 122 -7.41 -1.65 21.40
C ASN A 122 -5.97 -2.14 21.19
N TYR A 123 -4.99 -1.36 21.60
CA TYR A 123 -3.58 -1.65 21.36
C TYR A 123 -2.69 -1.09 22.47
N SER A 124 -1.53 -1.68 22.62
CA SER A 124 -0.48 -1.19 23.54
C SER A 124 0.90 -1.44 22.94
N ILE A 125 1.88 -0.65 23.38
CA ILE A 125 3.29 -0.93 23.13
C ILE A 125 3.73 -2.12 23.98
N VAL A 126 4.63 -2.93 23.46
CA VAL A 126 5.23 -4.05 24.18
C VAL A 126 6.69 -3.73 24.48
N ASN A 127 7.03 -3.53 25.75
CA ASN A 127 8.38 -3.33 26.23
C ASN A 127 8.88 -4.55 27.00
N THR A 128 7.96 -5.25 27.68
CA THR A 128 8.24 -6.42 28.51
C THR A 128 7.24 -7.52 28.25
N TYR A 129 7.56 -8.74 28.65
CA TYR A 129 6.63 -9.86 28.62
C TYR A 129 5.39 -9.61 29.50
N SER A 130 5.56 -8.88 30.62
CA SER A 130 4.44 -8.49 31.49
C SER A 130 3.41 -7.64 30.77
N ASP A 131 3.82 -6.72 29.87
CA ASP A 131 2.89 -5.88 29.12
C ASP A 131 1.95 -6.73 28.26
N ILE A 132 2.45 -7.84 27.71
CA ILE A 132 1.66 -8.79 26.92
C ILE A 132 0.61 -9.47 27.83
N LEU A 133 1.04 -9.96 29.00
CA LEU A 133 0.15 -10.64 29.95
C LEU A 133 -0.93 -9.69 30.48
N ASP A 134 -0.56 -8.44 30.80
CA ASP A 134 -1.49 -7.44 31.30
C ASP A 134 -2.52 -7.04 30.24
N PHE A 135 -2.11 -6.93 28.97
CA PHE A 135 -3.05 -6.72 27.87
C PHE A 135 -4.03 -7.87 27.70
N ILE A 136 -3.54 -9.12 27.76
CA ILE A 136 -4.38 -10.32 27.62
C ILE A 136 -5.36 -10.47 28.78
N LYS A 137 -4.99 -10.08 30.00
CA LYS A 137 -5.93 -10.07 31.16
C LYS A 137 -7.16 -9.17 30.91
N ILE A 138 -7.00 -8.11 30.10
CA ILE A 138 -8.07 -7.15 29.83
C ILE A 138 -8.91 -7.57 28.62
N TYR A 139 -8.26 -8.04 27.54
CA TYR A 139 -8.89 -8.24 26.24
C TYR A 139 -9.05 -9.70 25.82
N ASP A 140 -8.51 -10.65 26.63
CA ASP A 140 -8.52 -12.09 26.38
C ASP A 140 -7.87 -12.50 25.04
N PHE A 141 -7.78 -13.80 24.80
CA PHE A 141 -7.35 -14.38 23.53
C PHE A 141 -8.51 -14.44 22.52
N PRO A 142 -8.22 -14.40 21.20
CA PRO A 142 -6.90 -14.19 20.60
C PRO A 142 -6.47 -12.72 20.56
N VAL A 143 -5.16 -12.47 20.47
CA VAL A 143 -4.59 -11.16 20.23
C VAL A 143 -3.57 -11.21 19.08
N PHE A 144 -3.24 -10.07 18.49
CA PHE A 144 -2.10 -9.95 17.58
C PHE A 144 -0.91 -9.30 18.28
N ILE A 145 0.29 -9.86 18.07
CA ILE A 145 1.55 -9.17 18.32
C ILE A 145 2.15 -8.82 16.96
N LYS A 146 2.40 -7.54 16.71
CA LYS A 146 2.84 -7.03 15.39
C LYS A 146 4.16 -6.29 15.52
N ASN A 147 5.07 -6.49 14.56
CA ASN A 147 6.23 -5.60 14.44
C ASN A 147 5.74 -4.17 14.20
N ARG A 148 6.28 -3.20 14.94
CA ARG A 148 5.94 -1.79 14.77
C ARG A 148 6.38 -1.25 13.41
N LYS A 149 7.61 -1.63 12.97
CA LYS A 149 8.24 -1.11 11.75
C LYS A 149 8.71 -2.23 10.83
N GLY A 150 8.88 -1.91 9.53
CA GLY A 150 9.55 -2.78 8.57
C GLY A 150 8.79 -4.04 8.17
N SER A 151 7.50 -4.14 8.45
CA SER A 151 6.67 -5.29 8.10
C SER A 151 5.63 -4.93 7.03
N PHE A 152 5.42 -5.84 6.09
CA PHE A 152 4.45 -5.72 4.99
C PHE A 152 3.93 -7.10 4.60
N ASP A 153 2.81 -7.18 3.89
CA ASP A 153 2.18 -8.43 3.46
C ASP A 153 1.99 -9.42 4.63
N GLY A 154 1.56 -8.93 5.81
CA GLY A 154 1.35 -9.74 7.00
C GLY A 154 2.61 -10.29 7.67
N ARG A 155 3.80 -10.06 7.12
CA ARG A 155 5.07 -10.44 7.76
C ARG A 155 5.25 -9.67 9.05
N GLY A 156 5.65 -10.36 10.10
CA GLY A 156 5.78 -9.77 11.44
C GLY A 156 4.45 -9.58 12.19
N ASN A 157 3.33 -10.12 11.69
CA ASN A 157 2.08 -10.26 12.42
C ASN A 157 2.00 -11.67 13.03
N HIS A 158 1.80 -11.75 14.32
CA HIS A 158 1.73 -13.02 15.06
C HIS A 158 0.36 -13.12 15.75
N LEU A 159 -0.49 -14.02 15.26
CA LEU A 159 -1.74 -14.36 15.94
C LEU A 159 -1.43 -15.25 17.15
N ILE A 160 -1.83 -14.81 18.32
CA ILE A 160 -1.64 -15.47 19.61
C ILE A 160 -3.01 -15.98 20.07
N LYS A 161 -3.18 -17.28 20.06
CA LYS A 161 -4.46 -17.93 20.39
C LYS A 161 -4.51 -18.44 21.83
N ASN A 162 -3.36 -18.66 22.43
CA ASN A 162 -3.24 -19.20 23.79
C ASN A 162 -1.85 -18.91 24.37
N ILE A 163 -1.66 -19.22 25.64
CA ILE A 163 -0.43 -18.93 26.39
C ILE A 163 0.83 -19.58 25.80
N LYS A 164 0.71 -20.73 25.13
CA LYS A 164 1.88 -21.42 24.52
C LYS A 164 2.44 -20.64 23.34
N ASP A 165 1.59 -19.89 22.62
CA ASP A 165 2.03 -19.08 21.48
C ASP A 165 2.95 -17.92 21.93
N LEU A 166 3.01 -17.61 23.24
CA LEU A 166 3.81 -16.54 23.82
C LEU A 166 5.27 -16.94 24.10
N GLU A 167 5.64 -18.21 24.02
CA GLU A 167 7.00 -18.68 24.32
C GLU A 167 8.09 -17.91 23.57
N LYS A 168 7.82 -17.54 22.31
CA LYS A 168 8.75 -16.77 21.47
C LYS A 168 8.91 -15.30 21.86
N PHE A 169 8.09 -14.79 22.80
CA PHE A 169 8.11 -13.41 23.25
C PHE A 169 8.62 -13.25 24.69
N ILE A 170 9.10 -14.31 25.35
CA ILE A 170 9.59 -14.27 26.72
C ILE A 170 10.72 -13.23 26.86
N ASP A 171 11.66 -13.20 25.89
CA ASP A 171 12.79 -12.27 25.86
C ASP A 171 12.55 -11.08 24.93
N VAL A 172 11.31 -10.56 24.90
CA VAL A 172 10.94 -9.43 24.05
C VAL A 172 11.77 -8.20 24.40
N LYS A 173 12.26 -7.51 23.36
CA LYS A 173 12.98 -6.25 23.50
C LYS A 173 12.00 -5.08 23.40
N PRO A 174 12.26 -3.99 24.18
CA PRO A 174 11.42 -2.79 24.13
C PRO A 174 11.28 -2.20 22.73
N ASP A 175 10.15 -1.57 22.47
CA ASP A 175 9.85 -0.77 21.27
C ASP A 175 9.82 -1.51 19.92
N ILE A 176 9.93 -2.84 19.90
CA ILE A 176 9.89 -3.62 18.65
C ILE A 176 8.47 -3.97 18.25
N PHE A 177 7.63 -4.30 19.23
CA PHE A 177 6.29 -4.82 18.99
C PHE A 177 5.20 -3.91 19.55
N LEU A 178 4.04 -3.99 18.95
CA LEU A 178 2.76 -3.62 19.55
C LEU A 178 1.91 -4.87 19.74
N ILE A 179 1.06 -4.88 20.74
CA ILE A 179 -0.01 -5.85 20.92
C ILE A 179 -1.34 -5.19 20.59
N GLU A 180 -2.25 -5.95 19.96
CA GLU A 180 -3.52 -5.45 19.45
C GLU A 180 -4.61 -6.48 19.69
N GLN A 181 -5.78 -6.01 20.09
CA GLN A 181 -6.98 -6.82 20.19
C GLN A 181 -7.36 -7.41 18.83
N PHE A 182 -7.65 -8.69 18.80
CA PHE A 182 -8.18 -9.34 17.62
C PHE A 182 -9.62 -8.87 17.37
N ILE A 183 -9.88 -8.38 16.17
CA ILE A 183 -11.23 -8.06 15.71
C ILE A 183 -11.73 -9.24 14.88
N ASN A 184 -12.81 -9.86 15.31
CA ASN A 184 -13.49 -10.89 14.53
C ASN A 184 -14.36 -10.19 13.47
N PHE A 185 -13.73 -9.75 12.39
CA PHE A 185 -14.36 -8.94 11.36
C PHE A 185 -15.17 -9.79 10.36
N ASP A 186 -16.21 -9.17 9.81
CA ASP A 186 -17.06 -9.77 8.78
C ASP A 186 -16.38 -9.67 7.40
N LYS A 187 -15.69 -8.54 7.14
CA LYS A 187 -14.89 -8.29 5.93
C LYS A 187 -13.79 -7.27 6.17
N GLU A 188 -12.80 -7.32 5.30
CA GLU A 188 -11.75 -6.31 5.18
C GLU A 188 -11.99 -5.46 3.93
N VAL A 189 -11.95 -4.14 4.10
CA VAL A 189 -12.29 -3.17 3.06
C VAL A 189 -11.16 -2.17 2.92
N SER A 190 -10.84 -1.76 1.70
CA SER A 190 -9.95 -0.63 1.49
C SER A 190 -10.59 0.47 0.65
N ILE A 191 -10.13 1.70 0.88
CA ILE A 191 -10.40 2.87 0.07
C ILE A 191 -9.08 3.49 -0.35
N ILE A 192 -8.97 3.85 -1.61
CA ILE A 192 -7.78 4.48 -2.20
C ILE A 192 -8.18 5.84 -2.73
N GLY A 193 -7.36 6.84 -2.48
CA GLY A 193 -7.56 8.15 -3.08
C GLY A 193 -6.25 8.89 -3.31
N CYS A 194 -6.36 10.03 -3.93
CA CYS A 194 -5.24 10.84 -4.35
C CYS A 194 -5.52 12.30 -4.07
N LYS A 195 -4.56 13.02 -3.49
CA LYS A 195 -4.64 14.46 -3.20
C LYS A 195 -3.57 15.21 -3.99
N ASN A 196 -3.88 16.39 -4.50
CA ASN A 196 -2.91 17.29 -5.15
C ASN A 196 -2.56 18.49 -4.27
N SER A 197 -1.66 19.37 -4.74
CA SER A 197 -1.23 20.56 -4.00
C SER A 197 -2.30 21.65 -3.88
N LYS A 198 -3.40 21.55 -4.63
CA LYS A 198 -4.55 22.49 -4.55
C LYS A 198 -5.57 22.06 -3.49
N ASN A 199 -5.26 21.02 -2.71
CA ASN A 199 -6.17 20.36 -1.79
C ASN A 199 -7.40 19.71 -2.46
N GLU A 200 -7.36 19.52 -3.79
CA GLU A 200 -8.35 18.71 -4.48
C GLU A 200 -8.00 17.24 -4.26
N PHE A 201 -9.02 16.41 -4.01
CA PHE A 201 -8.81 14.97 -3.89
C PHE A 201 -9.89 14.19 -4.65
N VAL A 202 -9.49 13.01 -5.09
CA VAL A 202 -10.37 12.00 -5.69
C VAL A 202 -10.17 10.68 -4.96
N TYR A 203 -11.19 9.83 -4.96
CA TYR A 203 -11.09 8.48 -4.41
C TYR A 203 -11.77 7.49 -5.33
N TYR A 204 -11.30 6.23 -5.25
CA TYR A 204 -11.89 5.08 -5.92
C TYR A 204 -12.98 4.49 -5.03
N ASP A 205 -13.88 3.72 -5.62
CA ASP A 205 -14.88 2.99 -4.84
C ASP A 205 -14.21 2.08 -3.82
N THR A 206 -14.90 1.87 -2.69
CA THR A 206 -14.48 0.89 -1.69
C THR A 206 -14.47 -0.51 -2.29
N VAL A 207 -13.50 -1.31 -1.89
CA VAL A 207 -13.31 -2.67 -2.35
C VAL A 207 -13.20 -3.63 -1.19
N GLU A 208 -13.71 -4.85 -1.36
CA GLU A 208 -13.56 -5.94 -0.39
C GLU A 208 -12.26 -6.69 -0.69
N ASN A 209 -11.44 -6.91 0.34
CA ASN A 209 -10.17 -7.63 0.25
C ASN A 209 -10.27 -8.99 0.94
N LYS A 210 -9.79 -10.03 0.26
CA LYS A 210 -9.67 -11.37 0.85
C LYS A 210 -8.22 -11.75 0.98
N HIS A 211 -7.85 -12.18 2.18
CA HIS A 211 -6.49 -12.59 2.50
C HIS A 211 -6.42 -14.10 2.75
N LYS A 212 -5.28 -14.70 2.38
CA LYS A 212 -4.90 -16.06 2.76
C LYS A 212 -3.51 -16.01 3.34
N ASN A 213 -3.34 -16.50 4.57
CA ASN A 213 -2.09 -16.39 5.32
C ASN A 213 -1.56 -14.94 5.39
N SER A 214 -2.44 -13.99 5.63
CA SER A 214 -2.18 -12.54 5.66
C SER A 214 -1.68 -11.94 4.35
N ILE A 215 -1.78 -12.65 3.22
CA ILE A 215 -1.41 -12.15 1.89
C ILE A 215 -2.70 -11.90 1.10
N LEU A 216 -2.86 -10.70 0.54
CA LEU A 216 -4.00 -10.37 -0.32
C LEU A 216 -4.03 -11.31 -1.54
N VAL A 217 -5.12 -12.08 -1.69
CA VAL A 217 -5.32 -13.02 -2.78
C VAL A 217 -6.39 -12.58 -3.76
N GLU A 218 -7.40 -11.86 -3.29
CA GLU A 218 -8.52 -11.37 -4.11
C GLU A 218 -8.99 -10.00 -3.64
N THR A 219 -9.39 -9.14 -4.58
CA THR A 219 -10.12 -7.90 -4.32
C THR A 219 -11.38 -7.87 -5.19
N ILE A 220 -12.54 -7.59 -4.60
CA ILE A 220 -13.82 -7.43 -5.29
C ILE A 220 -14.09 -5.93 -5.44
N PHE A 221 -14.34 -5.48 -6.65
CA PHE A 221 -14.51 -4.06 -6.96
C PHE A 221 -15.70 -3.77 -7.88
N PRO A 222 -16.52 -2.77 -7.53
CA PRO A 222 -16.64 -2.16 -6.21
C PRO A 222 -17.23 -3.15 -5.20
N ASP A 223 -17.09 -2.90 -3.89
CA ASP A 223 -17.82 -3.67 -2.88
C ASP A 223 -19.30 -3.28 -2.89
N ASN A 224 -20.08 -3.97 -3.70
CA ASN A 224 -21.52 -3.75 -3.83
C ASN A 224 -22.32 -4.31 -2.64
N ASN A 225 -21.71 -5.13 -1.77
CA ASN A 225 -22.35 -5.74 -0.62
C ASN A 225 -22.18 -4.90 0.66
N LEU A 226 -21.43 -3.80 0.58
CA LEU A 226 -21.29 -2.88 1.69
C LEU A 226 -22.52 -1.98 1.77
N ASN A 227 -23.18 -1.93 2.92
CA ASN A 227 -24.35 -1.07 3.07
C ASN A 227 -23.97 0.42 2.98
N THR A 228 -24.92 1.24 2.53
CA THR A 228 -24.69 2.66 2.26
C THR A 228 -24.19 3.43 3.50
N ASN A 229 -24.67 3.10 4.69
CA ASN A 229 -24.29 3.78 5.92
C ASN A 229 -22.80 3.52 6.24
N THR A 230 -22.37 2.25 6.17
CA THR A 230 -20.96 1.85 6.39
C THR A 230 -20.06 2.45 5.31
N LYS A 231 -20.48 2.44 4.03
CA LYS A 231 -19.76 3.09 2.93
C LYS A 231 -19.55 4.59 3.21
N ASN A 232 -20.59 5.29 3.65
CA ASN A 232 -20.51 6.72 3.99
C ASN A 232 -19.61 6.98 5.21
N LYS A 233 -19.62 6.11 6.23
CA LYS A 233 -18.68 6.19 7.37
C LYS A 233 -17.22 6.09 6.87
N ILE A 234 -16.90 5.13 6.00
CA ILE A 234 -15.55 4.93 5.44
C ILE A 234 -15.12 6.17 4.64
N ILE A 235 -15.97 6.66 3.73
CA ILE A 235 -15.69 7.86 2.93
C ILE A 235 -15.47 9.09 3.84
N GLY A 236 -16.29 9.26 4.88
CA GLY A 236 -16.16 10.35 5.84
C GLY A 236 -14.85 10.28 6.64
N ILE A 237 -14.44 9.10 7.07
CA ILE A 237 -13.14 8.88 7.72
C ILE A 237 -12.00 9.19 6.74
N PHE A 238 -12.06 8.64 5.53
CA PHE A 238 -11.05 8.85 4.51
C PHE A 238 -10.87 10.32 4.16
N SER A 239 -11.97 11.04 3.89
CA SER A 239 -11.95 12.46 3.56
C SER A 239 -11.31 13.29 4.67
N ARG A 240 -11.65 13.02 5.93
CA ARG A 240 -11.06 13.70 7.09
C ARG A 240 -9.56 13.42 7.22
N ILE A 241 -9.12 12.18 7.03
CA ILE A 241 -7.70 11.81 7.17
C ILE A 241 -6.87 12.38 6.01
N ILE A 242 -7.38 12.33 4.78
CA ILE A 242 -6.65 12.89 3.62
C ILE A 242 -6.50 14.41 3.73
N ASP A 243 -7.46 15.11 4.35
CA ASP A 243 -7.37 16.54 4.61
C ASP A 243 -6.30 16.89 5.65
N LEU A 244 -6.13 16.03 6.66
CA LEU A 244 -5.09 16.19 7.69
C LEU A 244 -3.69 15.90 7.16
N PHE A 245 -3.58 15.14 6.07
CA PHE A 245 -2.30 14.83 5.47
C PHE A 245 -1.86 15.96 4.52
N ASP A 246 -0.89 16.76 4.95
CA ASP A 246 -0.26 17.76 4.09
C ASP A 246 0.73 17.06 3.13
N THR A 247 0.16 16.40 2.13
CA THR A 247 0.94 15.65 1.15
C THR A 247 0.20 15.50 -0.18
N ARG A 248 0.93 15.04 -1.21
CA ARG A 248 0.43 14.65 -2.52
C ARG A 248 0.66 13.15 -2.73
N GLY A 249 -0.01 12.58 -3.71
CA GLY A 249 0.12 11.17 -4.07
C GLY A 249 -1.04 10.33 -3.59
N ILE A 250 -0.91 9.03 -3.82
CA ILE A 250 -1.89 8.02 -3.39
C ILE A 250 -1.79 7.77 -1.89
N ILE A 251 -2.96 7.64 -1.29
CA ILE A 251 -3.19 7.21 0.08
C ILE A 251 -4.17 6.04 0.02
N CYS A 252 -3.84 4.94 0.69
CA CYS A 252 -4.74 3.81 0.89
C CYS A 252 -5.00 3.63 2.38
N ILE A 253 -6.26 3.44 2.77
CA ILE A 253 -6.62 3.07 4.14
C ILE A 253 -7.39 1.75 4.11
N GLU A 254 -7.00 0.83 4.97
CA GLU A 254 -7.64 -0.47 5.17
C GLU A 254 -8.42 -0.47 6.48
N PHE A 255 -9.61 -1.09 6.44
CA PHE A 255 -10.53 -1.20 7.55
C PHE A 255 -11.03 -2.62 7.73
N PHE A 256 -11.25 -3.00 8.98
CA PHE A 256 -12.08 -4.14 9.35
C PHE A 256 -13.51 -3.67 9.58
N ILE A 257 -14.47 -4.40 9.04
CA ILE A 257 -15.90 -4.16 9.29
C ILE A 257 -16.42 -5.27 10.20
N HIS A 258 -17.03 -4.88 11.31
CA HIS A 258 -17.67 -5.78 12.24
C HIS A 258 -18.99 -5.19 12.73
N ASN A 259 -20.11 -5.85 12.45
CA ASN A 259 -21.46 -5.37 12.80
C ASN A 259 -21.68 -3.89 12.37
N ASP A 260 -21.27 -3.51 11.14
CA ASP A 260 -21.33 -2.15 10.61
C ASP A 260 -20.42 -1.10 11.29
N ASP A 261 -19.65 -1.49 12.28
CA ASP A 261 -18.57 -0.67 12.83
C ASP A 261 -17.32 -0.76 11.95
N VAL A 262 -16.66 0.40 11.80
CA VAL A 262 -15.50 0.57 10.92
C VAL A 262 -14.25 0.74 11.79
N TYR A 263 -13.41 -0.30 11.85
CA TYR A 263 -12.16 -0.30 12.59
C TYR A 263 -10.99 -0.07 11.66
N TYR A 264 -10.16 0.91 11.96
CA TYR A 264 -8.92 1.15 11.21
C TYR A 264 -7.94 -0.03 11.37
N ASN A 265 -7.42 -0.52 10.25
CA ASN A 265 -6.36 -1.53 10.22
C ASN A 265 -4.99 -0.87 9.98
N GLU A 266 -4.75 -0.42 8.74
CA GLU A 266 -3.49 0.26 8.38
C GLU A 266 -3.69 1.30 7.26
N CYS A 267 -2.68 2.15 7.09
CA CYS A 267 -2.60 3.16 6.03
C CYS A 267 -1.27 3.05 5.29
N CYS A 268 -1.33 3.19 3.97
CA CYS A 268 -0.17 3.24 3.10
C CYS A 268 -0.12 4.55 2.32
N LEU A 269 1.07 5.12 2.17
CA LEU A 269 1.33 6.36 1.41
C LEU A 269 1.98 6.06 0.06
N ARG A 270 1.43 5.15 -0.68
CA ARG A 270 1.90 4.70 -1.99
C ARG A 270 0.77 4.02 -2.74
N VAL A 271 0.98 3.80 -4.04
CA VAL A 271 0.09 2.91 -4.80
C VAL A 271 -0.04 1.55 -4.12
N HIS A 272 -1.25 1.02 -4.06
CA HIS A 272 -1.59 -0.13 -3.25
C HIS A 272 -2.03 -1.34 -4.08
N ASN A 273 -1.74 -2.55 -3.57
CA ASN A 273 -2.04 -3.79 -4.28
C ASN A 273 -3.54 -3.99 -4.52
N SER A 274 -4.40 -3.63 -3.55
CA SER A 274 -5.85 -3.71 -3.73
C SER A 274 -6.40 -2.78 -4.82
N GLY A 275 -5.62 -1.80 -5.28
CA GLY A 275 -6.00 -0.90 -6.36
C GLY A 275 -5.45 -1.28 -7.74
N HIS A 276 -4.83 -2.45 -7.93
CA HIS A 276 -4.30 -2.84 -9.24
C HIS A 276 -5.40 -3.03 -10.29
N TYR A 277 -6.63 -3.37 -9.88
CA TYR A 277 -7.79 -3.44 -10.75
C TYR A 277 -8.04 -2.13 -11.53
N THR A 278 -7.63 -0.98 -10.95
CA THR A 278 -7.83 0.33 -11.58
C THR A 278 -7.09 0.50 -12.90
N LEU A 279 -6.06 -0.32 -13.16
CA LEU A 279 -5.35 -0.34 -14.46
C LEU A 279 -6.27 -0.68 -15.64
N ASN A 280 -7.27 -1.52 -15.40
CA ASN A 280 -8.14 -2.05 -16.45
C ASN A 280 -9.58 -1.53 -16.32
N SER A 281 -10.06 -1.29 -15.09
CA SER A 281 -11.46 -0.97 -14.83
C SER A 281 -11.75 0.52 -14.66
N SER A 282 -10.77 1.36 -14.31
CA SER A 282 -11.01 2.78 -14.02
C SER A 282 -10.63 3.67 -15.21
N TYR A 283 -11.31 4.83 -15.35
CA TYR A 283 -10.93 5.85 -16.35
C TYR A 283 -9.49 6.32 -16.18
N THR A 284 -9.08 6.52 -14.93
CA THR A 284 -7.70 6.86 -14.59
C THR A 284 -7.24 5.93 -13.46
N SER A 285 -6.14 5.20 -13.67
CA SER A 285 -5.62 4.28 -12.68
C SER A 285 -5.05 5.00 -11.46
N GLN A 286 -4.92 4.29 -10.33
CA GLN A 286 -4.22 4.83 -9.16
C GLN A 286 -2.77 5.21 -9.49
N PHE A 287 -2.12 4.50 -10.39
CA PHE A 287 -0.73 4.76 -10.79
C PHE A 287 -0.61 6.07 -11.57
N GLU A 288 -1.50 6.28 -12.54
CA GLU A 288 -1.56 7.54 -13.29
C GLU A 288 -1.93 8.71 -12.36
N ASN A 289 -2.94 8.55 -11.48
CA ASN A 289 -3.33 9.58 -10.53
C ASN A 289 -2.22 9.90 -9.53
N HIS A 290 -1.43 8.90 -9.12
CA HIS A 290 -0.26 9.12 -8.28
C HIS A 290 0.75 10.05 -8.97
N LEU A 291 1.11 9.74 -10.22
CA LEU A 291 2.03 10.55 -10.99
C LEU A 291 1.48 11.96 -11.28
N ARG A 292 0.19 12.07 -11.63
CA ARG A 292 -0.49 13.37 -11.80
C ARG A 292 -0.38 14.22 -10.54
N SER A 293 -0.67 13.64 -9.40
CA SER A 293 -0.61 14.32 -8.11
C SER A 293 0.82 14.75 -7.76
N VAL A 294 1.80 13.86 -7.88
CA VAL A 294 3.22 14.14 -7.60
C VAL A 294 3.72 15.30 -8.48
N MET A 295 3.41 15.29 -9.76
CA MET A 295 3.76 16.34 -10.74
C MET A 295 2.86 17.58 -10.67
N ASN A 296 1.90 17.61 -9.72
CA ASN A 296 0.94 18.72 -9.58
C ASN A 296 0.06 18.98 -10.82
N LEU A 297 -0.30 17.91 -11.53
CA LEU A 297 -1.27 17.95 -12.62
C LEU A 297 -2.70 17.80 -12.08
N ASN A 298 -3.68 18.09 -12.91
CA ASN A 298 -5.09 17.83 -12.57
C ASN A 298 -5.31 16.32 -12.37
N LEU A 299 -6.03 15.96 -11.32
CA LEU A 299 -6.39 14.57 -11.05
C LEU A 299 -7.37 14.04 -12.10
N GLY A 300 -7.20 12.79 -12.44
CA GLY A 300 -8.07 12.10 -13.38
C GLY A 300 -9.29 11.47 -12.71
N TYR A 301 -10.30 11.14 -13.49
CA TYR A 301 -11.57 10.59 -13.04
C TYR A 301 -11.43 9.14 -12.60
N THR A 302 -11.93 8.79 -11.41
CA THR A 302 -11.69 7.51 -10.75
C THR A 302 -12.77 6.45 -10.93
N LYS A 303 -13.90 6.80 -11.61
CA LYS A 303 -15.00 5.86 -11.80
C LYS A 303 -14.55 4.61 -12.57
N ASN A 304 -15.12 3.47 -12.20
CA ASN A 304 -14.93 2.22 -12.91
C ASN A 304 -15.83 2.13 -14.15
N HIS A 305 -15.34 1.48 -15.21
CA HIS A 305 -16.11 1.11 -16.40
C HIS A 305 -16.93 -0.16 -16.16
N PHE A 306 -16.42 -1.07 -15.33
CA PHE A 306 -17.03 -2.34 -14.98
C PHE A 306 -16.75 -2.73 -13.54
N SER A 307 -17.54 -3.62 -13.00
CA SER A 307 -17.30 -4.34 -11.74
C SER A 307 -16.55 -5.65 -12.01
N GLY A 308 -15.92 -6.19 -11.00
CA GLY A 308 -15.22 -7.46 -11.20
C GLY A 308 -14.33 -7.88 -10.03
N HIS A 309 -13.43 -8.78 -10.36
CA HIS A 309 -12.51 -9.40 -9.42
C HIS A 309 -11.07 -9.21 -9.85
N PHE A 310 -10.24 -8.82 -8.90
CA PHE A 310 -8.79 -8.81 -9.03
C PHE A 310 -8.22 -9.97 -8.22
N TYR A 311 -7.28 -10.71 -8.81
CA TYR A 311 -6.58 -11.82 -8.15
C TYR A 311 -5.08 -11.64 -8.27
N ASN A 312 -4.34 -11.78 -7.15
CA ASN A 312 -2.89 -11.90 -7.20
C ASN A 312 -2.48 -13.30 -7.70
N ILE A 313 -1.56 -13.36 -8.64
CA ILE A 313 -0.83 -14.59 -8.97
C ILE A 313 0.34 -14.67 -7.98
N ILE A 314 0.32 -15.69 -7.12
CA ILE A 314 1.28 -15.84 -6.04
C ILE A 314 1.95 -17.21 -6.20
N SER A 315 3.27 -17.22 -6.46
CA SER A 315 4.01 -18.47 -6.54
C SER A 315 3.83 -19.30 -5.27
N GLU A 316 3.62 -20.61 -5.42
CA GLU A 316 3.42 -21.59 -4.34
C GLU A 316 2.13 -21.42 -3.49
N LEU A 317 1.32 -20.38 -3.70
CA LEU A 317 0.10 -20.14 -2.92
C LEU A 317 -1.17 -20.06 -3.78
N GLN A 318 -1.11 -19.37 -4.90
CA GLN A 318 -2.23 -19.12 -5.83
C GLN A 318 -1.69 -18.90 -7.24
N THR A 319 -1.48 -19.97 -7.98
CA THR A 319 -0.91 -19.92 -9.34
C THR A 319 -1.94 -19.46 -10.37
N GLU A 320 -1.49 -19.09 -11.57
CA GLU A 320 -2.41 -18.80 -12.68
C GLU A 320 -3.30 -20.00 -13.02
N GLU A 321 -2.74 -21.22 -12.96
CA GLU A 321 -3.51 -22.44 -13.20
C GLU A 321 -4.64 -22.63 -12.17
N ASP A 322 -4.33 -22.39 -10.87
CA ASP A 322 -5.35 -22.43 -9.82
C ASP A 322 -6.46 -21.40 -10.06
N LEU A 323 -6.07 -20.20 -10.51
CA LEU A 323 -7.03 -19.15 -10.85
C LEU A 323 -7.82 -19.49 -12.09
N ARG A 324 -7.21 -20.02 -13.15
CA ARG A 324 -7.93 -20.47 -14.35
C ARG A 324 -9.01 -21.52 -14.04
N LYS A 325 -8.70 -22.47 -13.14
CA LYS A 325 -9.69 -23.46 -12.67
C LYS A 325 -10.85 -22.83 -11.90
N LYS A 326 -10.62 -21.75 -11.15
CA LYS A 326 -11.66 -21.00 -10.43
C LYS A 326 -12.51 -20.12 -11.36
N ILE A 327 -11.88 -19.63 -12.41
CA ILE A 327 -12.48 -18.71 -13.39
C ILE A 327 -13.27 -19.48 -14.45
N GLU A 328 -13.29 -20.83 -14.37
CA GLU A 328 -13.89 -21.68 -15.38
C GLU A 328 -15.21 -21.11 -15.94
N PHE A 329 -15.10 -20.69 -17.24
CA PHE A 329 -16.23 -20.54 -18.14
C PHE A 329 -17.17 -19.32 -18.00
N LYS A 330 -16.74 -18.23 -17.41
CA LYS A 330 -17.41 -16.97 -17.69
C LYS A 330 -16.82 -16.36 -18.97
N THR A 331 -17.68 -15.96 -19.88
CA THR A 331 -17.39 -15.27 -21.16
C THR A 331 -16.81 -13.86 -20.95
N ASN A 332 -16.31 -13.53 -19.77
CA ASN A 332 -15.95 -12.22 -19.30
C ASN A 332 -14.53 -11.85 -19.72
N LYS A 333 -14.29 -10.57 -19.99
CA LYS A 333 -12.95 -10.09 -20.32
C LYS A 333 -11.99 -10.31 -19.15
N THR A 334 -10.83 -10.84 -19.48
CA THR A 334 -9.79 -11.15 -18.51
C THR A 334 -8.50 -10.45 -18.90
N TYR A 335 -7.88 -9.76 -17.95
CA TYR A 335 -6.63 -9.04 -18.14
C TYR A 335 -5.57 -9.68 -17.24
N ILE A 336 -4.45 -10.09 -17.82
CA ILE A 336 -3.36 -10.76 -17.09
C ILE A 336 -2.10 -9.91 -17.19
N LYS A 337 -1.44 -9.69 -16.05
CA LYS A 337 -0.18 -8.95 -15.95
C LYS A 337 0.84 -9.70 -15.12
N TYR A 338 2.04 -9.87 -15.65
CA TYR A 338 3.22 -10.37 -14.93
C TYR A 338 4.20 -9.26 -14.60
N TYR A 339 4.94 -9.41 -13.49
CA TYR A 339 5.84 -8.37 -12.95
C TYR A 339 7.32 -8.62 -13.22
N ASN A 340 7.67 -9.49 -14.18
CA ASN A 340 9.07 -9.87 -14.46
C ASN A 340 9.83 -10.44 -13.25
N LYS A 341 9.11 -11.11 -12.34
CA LYS A 341 9.67 -11.74 -11.14
C LYS A 341 9.88 -13.24 -11.34
N LYS A 342 11.01 -13.77 -10.87
CA LYS A 342 11.22 -15.21 -10.76
C LYS A 342 10.28 -15.79 -9.70
N PRO A 343 9.60 -16.93 -9.95
CA PRO A 343 8.67 -17.55 -9.00
C PRO A 343 9.41 -18.35 -7.93
N ILE A 344 10.21 -17.68 -7.09
CA ILE A 344 10.99 -18.31 -6.03
C ILE A 344 10.38 -17.95 -4.69
N GLY A 345 9.95 -18.96 -3.92
CA GLY A 345 9.24 -18.77 -2.65
C GLY A 345 7.86 -18.13 -2.83
N VAL A 346 7.16 -17.85 -1.74
CA VAL A 346 5.83 -17.21 -1.76
C VAL A 346 5.97 -15.72 -2.05
N ARG A 347 5.64 -15.33 -3.28
CA ARG A 347 5.68 -13.92 -3.72
C ARG A 347 4.67 -13.63 -4.84
N LYS A 348 4.19 -12.41 -4.88
CA LYS A 348 3.32 -11.92 -5.95
C LYS A 348 4.14 -11.78 -7.24
N ILE A 349 3.81 -12.53 -8.28
CA ILE A 349 4.51 -12.54 -9.57
C ILE A 349 3.69 -11.92 -10.71
N GLY A 350 2.41 -11.69 -10.48
CA GLY A 350 1.48 -11.10 -11.42
C GLY A 350 0.10 -10.90 -10.81
N HIS A 351 -0.85 -10.52 -11.65
CA HIS A 351 -2.26 -10.46 -11.29
C HIS A 351 -3.18 -10.74 -12.48
N ILE A 352 -4.42 -11.04 -12.16
CA ILE A 352 -5.53 -11.20 -13.10
C ILE A 352 -6.65 -10.25 -12.68
N VAL A 353 -7.24 -9.54 -13.64
CA VAL A 353 -8.48 -8.78 -13.46
C VAL A 353 -9.55 -9.38 -14.36
N ILE A 354 -10.75 -9.59 -13.81
CA ILE A 354 -11.88 -10.21 -14.50
C ILE A 354 -13.08 -9.27 -14.37
N GLU A 355 -13.71 -8.98 -15.50
CA GLU A 355 -14.99 -8.26 -15.58
C GLU A 355 -16.13 -9.22 -15.21
N ASP A 356 -17.15 -8.78 -14.43
CA ASP A 356 -18.33 -9.58 -14.04
C ASP A 356 -19.31 -9.80 -15.19
#